data_75e4f02e1798a0b22a21e7777a3a2139
#
_entry.id   75e4f02e1798a0b22a21e7777a3a2139
#
_cell.length_a   1.000
_cell.length_b   1.000
_cell.length_c   1.000
_cell.angle_alpha   90.00
_cell.angle_beta   90.00
_cell.angle_gamma   90.00
#
_symmetry.space_group_name_H-M   'P 1'
#
loop_
_entity.id
_entity.type
_entity.pdbx_description
1 polymer ?
#
loop_
_entity_poly.entity_id
_entity_poly.type
_entity_poly.pdbx_seq_one_letter_code
_entity_poly.pdbx_strand_id
1 'polypeptide(L)'
;MEVLITGGAGFLGIKLAKQLLERGTLTGQDGKQHPLKRIVLMDQVAAQGFTDPRIVSITGDVSDAASVASALTPSIQSVFHLAAVVSGEAESDFDLGMRINLDATRILLEQARRNGNKPRFVFTSSVAVFGGDLPAKVLDTTPATPQGSYGA
;
A
#
# COMPACT_ATOMS: atom_id res chain seq x y z
N MET A 1 6.35 -15.57 7.63
CA MET A 1 5.82 -14.20 7.59
C MET A 1 4.76 -14.10 6.51
N GLU A 2 3.66 -13.39 6.77
CA GLU A 2 2.63 -13.08 5.77
C GLU A 2 2.63 -11.58 5.47
N VAL A 3 2.42 -11.25 4.19
CA VAL A 3 2.54 -9.89 3.66
C VAL A 3 1.29 -9.54 2.88
N LEU A 4 0.79 -8.31 3.04
CA LEU A 4 -0.24 -7.71 2.18
C LEU A 4 0.39 -6.65 1.29
N ILE A 5 0.05 -6.67 0.00
CA ILE A 5 0.38 -5.62 -0.97
C ILE A 5 -0.95 -5.12 -1.55
N THR A 6 -1.35 -3.90 -1.26
CA THR A 6 -2.45 -3.23 -1.96
C THR A 6 -1.93 -2.60 -3.26
N GLY A 7 -2.75 -2.48 -4.28
CA GLY A 7 -2.24 -2.20 -5.62
C GLY A 7 -1.45 -3.39 -6.18
N GLY A 8 -1.81 -4.62 -5.74
CA GLY A 8 -1.06 -5.84 -5.98
C GLY A 8 -1.03 -6.31 -7.42
N ALA A 9 -2.03 -5.92 -8.24
CA ALA A 9 -2.07 -6.20 -9.68
C ALA A 9 -1.42 -5.08 -10.52
N GLY A 10 -1.05 -3.96 -9.90
CA GLY A 10 -0.36 -2.85 -10.55
C GLY A 10 1.11 -3.15 -10.83
N PHE A 11 1.73 -2.26 -11.61
CA PHE A 11 3.13 -2.41 -12.06
C PHE A 11 4.13 -2.61 -10.89
N LEU A 12 4.03 -1.75 -9.85
CA LEU A 12 4.91 -1.86 -8.69
C LEU A 12 4.56 -3.07 -7.81
N GLY A 13 3.27 -3.36 -7.62
CA GLY A 13 2.80 -4.49 -6.83
C GLY A 13 3.30 -5.82 -7.37
N ILE A 14 3.17 -6.04 -8.68
CA ILE A 14 3.67 -7.25 -9.35
C ILE A 14 5.19 -7.36 -9.22
N LYS A 15 5.93 -6.27 -9.45
CA LYS A 15 7.39 -6.27 -9.31
C LYS A 15 7.83 -6.58 -7.88
N LEU A 16 7.21 -5.95 -6.90
CA LEU A 16 7.51 -6.19 -5.49
C LEU A 16 7.21 -7.65 -5.10
N ALA A 17 6.07 -8.18 -5.51
CA ALA A 17 5.72 -9.57 -5.24
C ALA A 17 6.74 -10.55 -5.80
N LYS A 18 7.21 -10.36 -7.06
CA LYS A 18 8.26 -11.18 -7.68
C LYS A 18 9.57 -11.10 -6.89
N GLN A 19 10.00 -9.91 -6.52
CA GLN A 19 11.22 -9.72 -5.73
C GLN A 19 11.13 -10.36 -4.33
N LEU A 20 9.98 -10.29 -3.69
CA LEU A 20 9.74 -10.95 -2.41
C LEU A 20 9.77 -12.49 -2.55
N LEU A 21 9.21 -13.03 -3.63
CA LEU A 21 9.25 -14.47 -3.91
C LEU A 21 10.70 -14.96 -4.14
N GLU A 22 11.48 -14.25 -4.94
CA GLU A 22 12.90 -14.54 -5.20
C GLU A 22 13.73 -14.47 -3.93
N ARG A 23 13.54 -13.43 -3.12
CA ARG A 23 14.24 -13.26 -1.84
C ARG A 23 13.86 -14.32 -0.82
N GLY A 24 12.61 -14.78 -0.82
CA GLY A 24 12.08 -15.81 0.06
C GLY A 24 11.96 -15.42 1.54
N THR A 25 12.51 -14.27 1.94
CA THR A 25 12.52 -13.78 3.33
C THR A 25 12.22 -12.30 3.41
N LEU A 26 11.75 -11.84 4.57
CA LEU A 26 11.59 -10.43 4.90
C LEU A 26 11.95 -10.19 6.37
N THR A 27 12.50 -9.00 6.67
CA THR A 27 12.85 -8.62 8.03
C THR A 27 11.60 -8.34 8.86
N GLY A 28 11.41 -9.08 9.95
CA GLY A 28 10.31 -8.90 10.90
C GLY A 28 10.51 -7.72 11.84
N GLN A 29 9.52 -7.48 12.72
CA GLN A 29 9.59 -6.43 13.75
C GLN A 29 10.74 -6.64 14.74
N ASP A 30 11.11 -7.88 14.97
CA ASP A 30 12.24 -8.30 15.81
C ASP A 30 13.62 -8.07 15.17
N GLY A 31 13.66 -7.48 13.98
CA GLY A 31 14.90 -7.23 13.23
C GLY A 31 15.49 -8.46 12.53
N LYS A 32 14.87 -9.64 12.67
CA LYS A 32 15.36 -10.90 12.09
C LYS A 32 14.71 -11.19 10.75
N GLN A 33 15.40 -11.99 9.93
CA GLN A 33 14.86 -12.49 8.67
C GLN A 33 13.89 -13.66 8.92
N HIS A 34 12.68 -13.54 8.37
CA HIS A 34 11.65 -14.59 8.45
C HIS A 34 11.28 -15.10 7.06
N PRO A 35 11.09 -16.40 6.87
CA PRO A 35 10.65 -16.94 5.59
C PRO A 35 9.26 -16.45 5.24
N LEU A 36 9.07 -16.07 3.98
CA LEU A 36 7.77 -15.67 3.42
C LEU A 36 6.92 -16.92 3.20
N LYS A 37 5.78 -16.96 3.88
CA LYS A 37 4.79 -18.04 3.81
C LYS A 37 3.63 -17.70 2.87
N ARG A 38 3.25 -16.42 2.82
CA ARG A 38 2.10 -15.95 2.05
C ARG A 38 2.28 -14.49 1.65
N ILE A 39 1.92 -14.16 0.43
CA ILE A 39 1.86 -12.80 -0.10
C ILE A 39 0.44 -12.61 -0.66
N VAL A 40 -0.33 -11.76 0.00
CA VAL A 40 -1.67 -11.36 -0.42
C VAL A 40 -1.55 -10.16 -1.34
N LEU A 41 -2.06 -10.28 -2.55
CA LEU A 41 -2.15 -9.20 -3.54
C LEU A 41 -3.60 -8.73 -3.61
N MET A 42 -3.88 -7.54 -3.09
CA MET A 42 -5.20 -6.94 -3.11
C MET A 42 -5.26 -5.84 -4.16
N ASP A 43 -6.22 -5.92 -5.07
CA ASP A 43 -6.44 -4.93 -6.12
C ASP A 43 -7.89 -4.99 -6.61
N GLN A 44 -8.35 -4.01 -7.41
CA GLN A 44 -9.66 -4.05 -8.08
C GLN A 44 -9.76 -5.16 -9.14
N VAL A 45 -8.61 -5.64 -9.63
CA VAL A 45 -8.51 -6.75 -10.58
C VAL A 45 -7.61 -7.85 -10.03
N ALA A 46 -7.81 -9.08 -10.49
CA ALA A 46 -6.97 -10.20 -10.08
C ALA A 46 -5.55 -10.05 -10.62
N ALA A 47 -4.55 -10.26 -9.75
CA ALA A 47 -3.16 -10.27 -10.15
C ALA A 47 -2.87 -11.48 -11.05
N GLN A 48 -2.18 -11.25 -12.17
CA GLN A 48 -1.87 -12.27 -13.17
C GLN A 48 -0.37 -12.61 -13.20
N GLY A 49 -0.03 -13.76 -13.77
CA GLY A 49 1.37 -14.14 -14.03
C GLY A 49 2.10 -14.73 -12.83
N PHE A 50 1.37 -15.27 -11.86
CA PHE A 50 1.93 -16.00 -10.72
C PHE A 50 1.43 -17.46 -10.70
N THR A 51 2.36 -18.39 -10.48
CA THR A 51 2.08 -19.81 -10.26
C THR A 51 2.55 -20.29 -8.89
N ASP A 52 3.27 -19.43 -8.15
CA ASP A 52 3.78 -19.75 -6.82
C ASP A 52 2.62 -19.84 -5.81
N PRO A 53 2.50 -20.95 -5.06
CA PRO A 53 1.38 -21.18 -4.14
C PRO A 53 1.35 -20.21 -2.95
N ARG A 54 2.42 -19.46 -2.71
CA ARG A 54 2.46 -18.41 -1.68
C ARG A 54 1.68 -17.16 -2.08
N ILE A 55 1.37 -16.98 -3.36
CA ILE A 55 0.58 -15.84 -3.84
C ILE A 55 -0.91 -16.13 -3.68
N VAL A 56 -1.60 -15.18 -3.06
CA VAL A 56 -3.06 -15.17 -2.95
C VAL A 56 -3.56 -13.84 -3.51
N SER A 57 -4.31 -13.89 -4.61
CA SER A 57 -4.95 -12.69 -5.17
C SER A 57 -6.33 -12.50 -4.58
N ILE A 58 -6.61 -11.31 -4.07
CA ILE A 58 -7.92 -10.88 -3.55
C ILE A 58 -8.39 -9.70 -4.38
N THR A 59 -9.51 -9.86 -5.05
CA THR A 59 -10.16 -8.76 -5.77
C THR A 59 -11.09 -8.00 -4.83
N GLY A 60 -10.89 -6.69 -4.74
CA GLY A 60 -11.69 -5.82 -3.87
C GLY A 60 -11.27 -4.37 -3.92
N ASP A 61 -12.14 -3.50 -3.44
CA ASP A 61 -11.87 -2.05 -3.32
C ASP A 61 -11.16 -1.78 -1.98
N VAL A 62 -10.02 -1.12 -2.04
CA VAL A 62 -9.23 -0.76 -0.85
C VAL A 62 -9.94 0.29 0.03
N SER A 63 -10.94 0.99 -0.52
CA SER A 63 -11.80 1.92 0.22
C SER A 63 -13.04 1.24 0.87
N ASP A 64 -13.22 -0.07 0.63
CA ASP A 64 -14.26 -0.84 1.29
C ASP A 64 -13.70 -1.61 2.50
N ALA A 65 -14.25 -1.32 3.69
CA ALA A 65 -13.77 -1.91 4.94
C ALA A 65 -13.92 -3.44 5.00
N ALA A 66 -14.92 -4.02 4.34
CA ALA A 66 -15.12 -5.47 4.31
C ALA A 66 -14.06 -6.14 3.43
N SER A 67 -13.77 -5.56 2.26
CA SER A 67 -12.68 -6.00 1.38
C SER A 67 -11.33 -5.93 2.08
N VAL A 68 -11.04 -4.83 2.77
CA VAL A 68 -9.81 -4.66 3.56
C VAL A 68 -9.74 -5.69 4.68
N ALA A 69 -10.82 -5.95 5.42
CA ALA A 69 -10.83 -6.94 6.50
C ALA A 69 -10.55 -8.36 5.99
N SER A 70 -10.99 -8.70 4.78
CA SER A 70 -10.71 -10.01 4.16
C SER A 70 -9.23 -10.19 3.78
N ALA A 71 -8.54 -9.11 3.40
CA ALA A 71 -7.15 -9.11 2.98
C ALA A 71 -6.17 -8.90 4.15
N LEU A 72 -6.46 -7.94 5.03
CA LEU A 72 -5.65 -7.60 6.19
C LEU A 72 -6.10 -8.37 7.43
N THR A 73 -5.80 -9.67 7.45
CA THR A 73 -6.09 -10.55 8.59
C THR A 73 -5.06 -10.39 9.73
N PRO A 74 -5.34 -10.87 10.96
CA PRO A 74 -4.38 -10.82 12.07
C PRO A 74 -3.04 -11.51 11.82
N SER A 75 -2.93 -12.39 10.81
CA SER A 75 -1.69 -13.08 10.44
C SER A 75 -0.74 -12.20 9.59
N ILE A 76 -1.23 -11.10 9.02
CA ILE A 76 -0.40 -10.18 8.22
C ILE A 76 0.58 -9.43 9.13
N GLN A 77 1.86 -9.56 8.84
CA GLN A 77 2.95 -8.96 9.62
C GLN A 77 3.62 -7.78 8.93
N SER A 78 3.38 -7.60 7.62
CA SER A 78 3.83 -6.44 6.86
C SER A 78 2.79 -6.05 5.83
N VAL A 79 2.59 -4.74 5.66
CA VAL A 79 1.70 -4.15 4.65
C VAL A 79 2.54 -3.23 3.77
N PHE A 80 2.46 -3.41 2.46
CA PHE A 80 2.94 -2.47 1.45
C PHE A 80 1.72 -1.85 0.79
N HIS A 81 1.43 -0.61 1.16
CA HIS A 81 0.29 0.12 0.62
C HIS A 81 0.73 0.91 -0.61
N LEU A 82 0.46 0.32 -1.80
CA LEU A 82 0.82 0.87 -3.11
C LEU A 82 -0.42 1.30 -3.91
N ALA A 83 -1.62 0.94 -3.45
CA ALA A 83 -2.87 1.35 -4.09
C ALA A 83 -3.01 2.87 -3.97
N ALA A 84 -3.20 3.53 -5.09
CA ALA A 84 -3.44 4.97 -5.16
C ALA A 84 -4.11 5.33 -6.49
N VAL A 85 -4.85 6.41 -6.49
CA VAL A 85 -5.27 7.13 -7.69
C VAL A 85 -4.22 8.20 -7.96
N VAL A 86 -3.63 8.19 -9.17
CA VAL A 86 -2.55 9.13 -9.53
C VAL A 86 -3.05 10.55 -9.77
N SER A 87 -2.14 11.52 -9.75
CA SER A 87 -2.45 12.95 -9.74
C SER A 87 -3.46 13.39 -10.82
N GLY A 88 -3.32 12.95 -12.06
CA GLY A 88 -4.23 13.36 -13.14
C GLY A 88 -5.68 12.91 -12.91
N GLU A 89 -5.89 11.70 -12.41
CA GLU A 89 -7.21 11.18 -12.09
C GLU A 89 -7.76 11.81 -10.79
N ALA A 90 -6.92 11.97 -9.77
CA ALA A 90 -7.31 12.60 -8.50
C ALA A 90 -7.64 14.10 -8.65
N GLU A 91 -7.04 14.79 -9.62
CA GLU A 91 -7.39 16.18 -9.96
C GLU A 91 -8.70 16.26 -10.78
N SER A 92 -8.99 15.27 -11.62
CA SER A 92 -10.24 15.22 -12.39
C SER A 92 -11.44 14.77 -11.55
N ASP A 93 -11.20 13.96 -10.51
CA ASP A 93 -12.20 13.46 -9.55
C ASP A 93 -11.63 13.55 -8.14
N PHE A 94 -11.88 14.70 -7.50
CA PHE A 94 -11.39 15.00 -6.16
C PHE A 94 -11.90 14.00 -5.11
N ASP A 95 -13.19 13.62 -5.19
CA ASP A 95 -13.81 12.71 -4.23
C ASP A 95 -13.21 11.31 -4.35
N LEU A 96 -12.93 10.85 -5.57
CA LEU A 96 -12.21 9.60 -5.80
C LEU A 96 -10.79 9.67 -5.22
N GLY A 97 -10.08 10.78 -5.46
CA GLY A 97 -8.76 11.01 -4.91
C GLY A 97 -8.74 10.91 -3.38
N MET A 98 -9.64 11.61 -2.70
CA MET A 98 -9.75 11.57 -1.24
C MET A 98 -10.14 10.19 -0.72
N ARG A 99 -11.11 9.53 -1.36
CA ARG A 99 -11.57 8.21 -0.97
C ARG A 99 -10.46 7.15 -1.07
N ILE A 100 -9.70 7.14 -2.15
CA ILE A 100 -8.67 6.11 -2.37
C ILE A 100 -7.36 6.46 -1.67
N ASN A 101 -6.89 7.71 -1.74
CA ASN A 101 -5.56 8.05 -1.22
C ASN A 101 -5.58 8.33 0.29
N LEU A 102 -6.67 8.90 0.83
CA LEU A 102 -6.77 9.22 2.25
C LEU A 102 -7.59 8.19 3.03
N ASP A 103 -8.87 8.02 2.66
CA ASP A 103 -9.79 7.18 3.45
C ASP A 103 -9.39 5.71 3.43
N ALA A 104 -8.93 5.18 2.30
CA ALA A 104 -8.46 3.80 2.21
C ALA A 104 -7.23 3.56 3.09
N THR A 105 -6.29 4.52 3.14
CA THR A 105 -5.14 4.45 4.07
C THR A 105 -5.63 4.41 5.52
N ARG A 106 -6.60 5.25 5.88
CA ARG A 106 -7.21 5.27 7.21
C ARG A 106 -7.90 3.94 7.54
N ILE A 107 -8.66 3.36 6.61
CA ILE A 107 -9.34 2.06 6.77
C ILE A 107 -8.31 0.94 7.03
N LEU A 108 -7.22 0.90 6.29
CA LEU A 108 -6.13 -0.07 6.49
C LEU A 108 -5.51 0.06 7.88
N LEU A 109 -5.19 1.28 8.32
CA LEU A 109 -4.61 1.53 9.64
C LEU A 109 -5.59 1.17 10.76
N GLU A 110 -6.88 1.47 10.61
CA GLU A 110 -7.94 1.08 11.56
C GLU A 110 -8.12 -0.43 11.63
N GLN A 111 -8.08 -1.13 10.49
CA GLN A 111 -8.13 -2.59 10.47
C GLN A 111 -6.92 -3.21 11.16
N ALA A 112 -5.71 -2.69 10.91
CA ALA A 112 -4.50 -3.13 11.61
C ALA A 112 -4.61 -2.92 13.14
N ARG A 113 -5.15 -1.76 13.55
CA ARG A 113 -5.40 -1.46 14.97
C ARG A 113 -6.41 -2.45 15.60
N ARG A 114 -7.50 -2.74 14.89
CA ARG A 114 -8.52 -3.72 15.35
C ARG A 114 -7.95 -5.13 15.47
N ASN A 115 -7.10 -5.53 14.54
CA ASN A 115 -6.43 -6.84 14.55
C ASN A 115 -5.42 -6.96 15.72
N GLY A 116 -4.87 -5.87 16.22
CA GLY A 116 -3.92 -5.84 17.34
C GLY A 116 -2.53 -6.39 17.01
N ASN A 117 -2.26 -6.78 15.78
CA ASN A 117 -1.00 -7.43 15.37
C ASN A 117 0.14 -6.46 15.01
N LYS A 118 -0.13 -5.15 14.95
CA LYS A 118 0.85 -4.07 14.68
C LYS A 118 1.77 -4.39 13.49
N PRO A 119 1.27 -4.61 12.27
CA PRO A 119 2.12 -4.95 11.13
C PRO A 119 3.10 -3.80 10.82
N ARG A 120 4.27 -4.11 10.25
CA ARG A 120 5.06 -3.08 9.59
C ARG A 120 4.27 -2.51 8.44
N PHE A 121 4.13 -1.19 8.42
CA PHE A 121 3.37 -0.50 7.39
C PHE A 121 4.31 0.36 6.54
N VAL A 122 4.40 0.05 5.25
CA VAL A 122 5.14 0.83 4.26
C VAL A 122 4.12 1.51 3.37
N PHE A 123 4.16 2.83 3.34
CA PHE A 123 3.30 3.68 2.54
C PHE A 123 4.13 4.36 1.45
N THR A 124 3.62 4.39 0.22
CA THR A 124 4.25 5.13 -0.88
C THR A 124 3.71 6.55 -0.91
N SER A 125 4.54 7.50 -0.53
CA SER A 125 4.26 8.93 -0.67
C SER A 125 4.62 9.44 -2.07
N SER A 126 4.46 10.71 -2.32
CA SER A 126 4.74 11.37 -3.60
C SER A 126 5.46 12.69 -3.40
N VAL A 127 6.21 13.13 -4.42
CA VAL A 127 6.74 14.50 -4.47
C VAL A 127 5.64 15.56 -4.54
N ALA A 128 4.40 15.18 -4.86
CA ALA A 128 3.23 16.06 -4.85
C ALA A 128 2.86 16.60 -3.46
N VAL A 129 3.46 16.06 -2.38
CA VAL A 129 3.37 16.67 -1.04
C VAL A 129 4.00 18.06 -1.00
N PHE A 130 4.90 18.37 -1.93
CA PHE A 130 5.51 19.68 -2.09
C PHE A 130 4.81 20.42 -3.24
N GLY A 131 4.34 21.65 -2.98
CA GLY A 131 3.65 22.48 -3.97
C GLY A 131 3.70 23.97 -3.59
N GLY A 132 3.10 24.81 -4.42
CA GLY A 132 3.15 26.27 -4.24
C GLY A 132 4.54 26.85 -4.47
N ASP A 133 4.92 27.85 -3.68
CA ASP A 133 6.23 28.52 -3.77
C ASP A 133 7.31 27.65 -3.13
N LEU A 134 8.04 26.93 -3.94
CA LEU A 134 9.11 26.04 -3.50
C LEU A 134 10.49 26.72 -3.60
N PRO A 135 11.42 26.42 -2.69
CA PRO A 135 12.80 26.83 -2.84
C PRO A 135 13.45 26.16 -4.06
N ALA A 136 14.52 26.74 -4.59
CA ALA A 136 15.26 26.17 -5.73
C ALA A 136 15.75 24.73 -5.48
N LYS A 137 15.88 24.32 -4.21
CA LYS A 137 16.21 22.95 -3.78
C LYS A 137 15.32 22.55 -2.60
N VAL A 138 14.59 21.47 -2.76
CA VAL A 138 13.83 20.84 -1.67
C VAL A 138 14.78 20.05 -0.78
N LEU A 139 14.70 20.27 0.53
CA LEU A 139 15.49 19.62 1.58
C LEU A 139 14.57 18.83 2.53
N ASP A 140 15.16 18.02 3.40
CA ASP A 140 14.41 17.26 4.43
C ASP A 140 13.63 18.17 5.41
N THR A 141 14.04 19.44 5.51
CA THR A 141 13.39 20.47 6.35
C THR A 141 12.35 21.30 5.59
N THR A 142 12.18 21.09 4.28
CA THR A 142 11.20 21.83 3.49
C THR A 142 9.79 21.40 3.91
N PRO A 143 8.90 22.33 4.29
CA PRO A 143 7.53 21.98 4.66
C PRO A 143 6.77 21.34 3.51
N ALA A 144 5.94 20.35 3.81
CA ALA A 144 4.96 19.82 2.87
C ALA A 144 3.80 20.82 2.72
N THR A 145 3.55 21.26 1.51
CA THR A 145 2.54 22.29 1.16
C THR A 145 1.77 21.85 -0.08
N PRO A 146 1.03 20.72 0.00
CA PRO A 146 0.33 20.18 -1.17
C PRO A 146 -0.69 21.17 -1.71
N GLN A 147 -0.90 21.16 -3.03
CA GLN A 147 -1.86 22.01 -3.72
C GLN A 147 -3.04 21.23 -4.30
N GLY A 148 -2.99 19.90 -4.27
CA GLY A 148 -4.04 19.03 -4.78
C GLY A 148 -4.30 17.84 -3.86
N SER A 149 -5.41 17.13 -4.10
CA SER A 149 -5.84 15.98 -3.31
C SER A 149 -4.85 14.81 -3.29
N TYR A 150 -4.05 14.68 -4.36
CA TYR A 150 -3.02 13.64 -4.46
C TYR A 150 -1.83 13.86 -3.52
N GLY A 151 -1.54 15.12 -3.21
CA GLY A 151 -0.44 15.48 -2.31
C GLY A 151 -0.84 15.66 -0.85
N ALA A 152 -2.15 15.75 -0.57
CA ALA A 152 -2.71 16.08 0.75
C ALA A 152 -2.69 14.93 1.79
#